data_d8a8c0e14145744ad9e57a058f9ed231
#
_entry.id   d8a8c0e14145744ad9e57a058f9ed231
#
_cell.length_a   1.000
_cell.length_b   1.000
_cell.length_c   1.000
_cell.angle_alpha   90.00
_cell.angle_beta   90.00
_cell.angle_gamma   90.00
#
_symmetry.space_group_name_H-M   'P 1'
#
loop_
_entity.id
_entity.type
_entity.pdbx_description
1 polymer ?
#
loop_
_entity_poly.entity_id
_entity_poly.type
_entity_poly.pdbx_seq_one_letter_code
_entity_poly.pdbx_strand_id
1 'polypeptide(L)'
;MKAKYTDIVNVNVIGKAENPINVNEILKMADKEAFIPSRQNKERVLFLGIDIQQDFMENGALGVPGACKDVERITQFIYNNMDKISNIAVSIDTHTPHQIFHPCWWIDENGNYPEPYTLITLADLDSGKWKAVINPIASRDYIEHLEQDRKKTLCIWPYHCIQGTTGNALENQFANMVYFHSVAKKAVVQRLVKGQDPLSEMYGVIRLEYDTKGFINLEFLNKLEKFDKIIIAGEAKSHCVLESIKQIVEYYKSRPEITKKIYVLEDCMSSIPGFETITEQAFLEFKQRYQVNIVKSTEITL
;
A
#
# COMPACT_ATOMS: atom_id res chain seq x y z
N MET A 1 -19.00 -20.18 -8.28
CA MET A 1 -17.81 -20.64 -7.55
C MET A 1 -18.19 -21.82 -6.66
N LYS A 2 -17.33 -22.84 -6.51
CA LYS A 2 -17.58 -24.02 -5.67
C LYS A 2 -17.23 -23.77 -4.21
N ALA A 3 -16.06 -23.15 -3.97
CA ALA A 3 -15.63 -22.78 -2.63
C ALA A 3 -16.48 -21.63 -2.07
N LYS A 4 -16.88 -21.73 -0.81
CA LYS A 4 -17.57 -20.63 -0.10
C LYS A 4 -16.55 -19.61 0.37
N TYR A 5 -16.99 -18.37 0.60
CA TYR A 5 -16.13 -17.33 1.17
C TYR A 5 -15.47 -17.78 2.48
N THR A 6 -16.25 -18.42 3.35
CA THR A 6 -15.79 -18.92 4.66
C THR A 6 -14.81 -20.10 4.58
N ASP A 7 -14.67 -20.75 3.41
CA ASP A 7 -13.67 -21.78 3.20
C ASP A 7 -12.27 -21.16 2.91
N ILE A 8 -12.24 -19.88 2.49
CA ILE A 8 -11.04 -19.15 2.10
C ILE A 8 -10.63 -18.15 3.18
N VAL A 9 -11.61 -17.44 3.76
CA VAL A 9 -11.43 -16.35 4.71
C VAL A 9 -12.17 -16.65 6.01
N ASN A 10 -11.45 -16.60 7.10
CA ASN A 10 -12.03 -16.61 8.45
C ASN A 10 -11.99 -15.19 9.02
N VAL A 11 -13.10 -14.47 8.98
CA VAL A 11 -13.20 -13.08 9.43
C VAL A 11 -12.81 -12.86 10.90
N ASN A 12 -12.92 -13.88 11.75
CA ASN A 12 -12.60 -13.78 13.18
C ASN A 12 -11.10 -13.76 13.47
N VAL A 13 -10.27 -14.02 12.47
CA VAL A 13 -8.81 -14.04 12.62
C VAL A 13 -8.09 -13.02 11.71
N ILE A 14 -8.84 -12.15 11.05
CA ILE A 14 -8.25 -11.01 10.31
C ILE A 14 -7.42 -10.18 11.30
N GLY A 15 -6.22 -9.80 10.86
CA GLY A 15 -5.23 -9.06 11.64
C GLY A 15 -4.44 -9.89 12.66
N LYS A 16 -4.70 -11.21 12.77
CA LYS A 16 -3.92 -12.10 13.64
C LYS A 16 -2.73 -12.68 12.88
N ALA A 17 -1.61 -12.84 13.58
CA ALA A 17 -0.39 -13.41 13.00
C ALA A 17 -0.54 -14.89 12.60
N GLU A 18 -1.42 -15.62 13.25
CA GLU A 18 -1.67 -17.03 12.98
C GLU A 18 -2.75 -17.20 11.90
N ASN A 19 -2.44 -18.01 10.88
CA ASN A 19 -3.40 -18.42 9.86
C ASN A 19 -3.85 -19.87 10.16
N PRO A 20 -5.11 -20.08 10.58
CA PRO A 20 -5.61 -21.42 10.87
C PRO A 20 -5.83 -22.27 9.61
N ILE A 21 -5.85 -21.66 8.44
CA ILE A 21 -6.11 -22.33 7.17
C ILE A 21 -4.77 -22.62 6.48
N ASN A 22 -4.53 -23.88 6.14
CA ASN A 22 -3.33 -24.27 5.43
C ASN A 22 -3.38 -23.79 3.97
N VAL A 23 -2.35 -23.08 3.54
CA VAL A 23 -2.26 -22.53 2.18
C VAL A 23 -2.41 -23.61 1.10
N ASN A 24 -1.88 -24.82 1.31
CA ASN A 24 -2.02 -25.90 0.34
C ASN A 24 -3.49 -26.36 0.18
N GLU A 25 -4.30 -26.28 1.23
CA GLU A 25 -5.74 -26.57 1.14
C GLU A 25 -6.47 -25.51 0.34
N ILE A 26 -6.16 -24.23 0.58
CA ILE A 26 -6.65 -23.10 -0.22
C ILE A 26 -6.35 -23.31 -1.70
N LEU A 27 -5.10 -23.62 -2.05
CA LEU A 27 -4.68 -23.80 -3.44
C LEU A 27 -5.32 -25.02 -4.10
N LYS A 28 -5.52 -26.12 -3.36
CA LYS A 28 -6.25 -27.30 -3.86
C LYS A 28 -7.74 -27.01 -4.12
N MET A 29 -8.36 -26.14 -3.31
CA MET A 29 -9.73 -25.69 -3.57
C MET A 29 -9.78 -24.81 -4.82
N ALA A 30 -8.86 -23.88 -4.96
CA ALA A 30 -8.77 -22.98 -6.08
C ALA A 30 -8.58 -23.71 -7.43
N ASP A 31 -7.76 -24.77 -7.46
CA ASP A 31 -7.51 -25.57 -8.66
C ASP A 31 -8.78 -26.30 -9.16
N LYS A 32 -9.75 -26.56 -8.28
CA LYS A 32 -11.03 -27.19 -8.64
C LYS A 32 -12.07 -26.23 -9.22
N GLU A 33 -11.79 -24.94 -9.21
CA GLU A 33 -12.67 -23.93 -9.80
C GLU A 33 -12.60 -23.94 -11.33
N ALA A 34 -13.73 -23.62 -11.95
CA ALA A 34 -13.87 -23.65 -13.42
C ALA A 34 -13.90 -22.23 -14.02
N PHE A 35 -13.06 -21.33 -13.50
CA PHE A 35 -12.98 -19.97 -14.07
C PHE A 35 -12.22 -19.94 -15.40
N ILE A 36 -12.62 -19.00 -16.24
CA ILE A 36 -11.87 -18.67 -17.45
C ILE A 36 -10.50 -18.11 -17.02
N PRO A 37 -9.37 -18.61 -17.57
CA PRO A 37 -8.06 -18.04 -17.28
C PRO A 37 -8.00 -16.55 -17.56
N SER A 38 -7.31 -15.78 -16.71
CA SER A 38 -7.28 -14.31 -16.74
C SER A 38 -6.94 -13.72 -18.12
N ARG A 39 -6.06 -14.39 -18.87
CA ARG A 39 -5.66 -13.98 -20.23
C ARG A 39 -6.81 -14.00 -21.26
N GLN A 40 -7.91 -14.65 -20.94
CA GLN A 40 -9.09 -14.79 -21.80
C GLN A 40 -10.23 -13.85 -21.39
N ASN A 41 -10.06 -13.07 -20.31
CA ASN A 41 -11.03 -12.05 -19.93
C ASN A 41 -11.15 -11.02 -21.06
N LYS A 42 -12.37 -10.72 -21.47
CA LYS A 42 -12.65 -9.68 -22.49
C LYS A 42 -12.36 -8.29 -21.95
N GLU A 43 -12.83 -8.02 -20.76
CA GLU A 43 -12.51 -6.81 -20.00
C GLU A 43 -11.40 -7.14 -19.00
N ARG A 44 -10.33 -6.36 -19.01
CA ARG A 44 -9.17 -6.58 -18.16
C ARG A 44 -9.27 -5.70 -16.92
N VAL A 45 -9.48 -6.31 -15.78
CA VAL A 45 -9.59 -5.64 -14.48
C VAL A 45 -8.37 -5.98 -13.63
N LEU A 46 -7.68 -4.93 -13.16
CA LEU A 46 -6.62 -5.03 -12.14
C LEU A 46 -7.19 -4.69 -10.77
N PHE A 47 -6.95 -5.52 -9.77
CA PHE A 47 -7.07 -5.14 -8.37
C PHE A 47 -5.66 -4.80 -7.85
N LEU A 48 -5.46 -3.58 -7.33
CA LEU A 48 -4.24 -3.11 -6.72
C LEU A 48 -4.46 -2.95 -5.21
N GLY A 49 -3.93 -3.89 -4.43
CA GLY A 49 -3.92 -3.84 -2.97
C GLY A 49 -2.67 -3.13 -2.46
N ILE A 50 -2.84 -1.99 -1.81
CA ILE A 50 -1.74 -1.20 -1.26
C ILE A 50 -1.48 -1.62 0.18
N ASP A 51 -0.28 -2.12 0.46
CA ASP A 51 0.27 -2.37 1.80
C ASP A 51 -0.69 -3.06 2.78
N ILE A 52 -1.42 -4.07 2.30
CA ILE A 52 -2.34 -4.87 3.13
C ILE A 52 -1.48 -5.91 3.87
N GLN A 53 -0.65 -5.42 4.80
CA GLN A 53 0.35 -6.19 5.52
C GLN A 53 0.02 -6.26 7.01
N GLN A 54 0.59 -7.26 7.69
CA GLN A 54 0.28 -7.55 9.09
C GLN A 54 0.58 -6.38 10.02
N ASP A 55 1.66 -5.62 9.78
CA ASP A 55 2.03 -4.48 10.62
C ASP A 55 1.10 -3.27 10.48
N PHE A 56 0.31 -3.18 9.42
CA PHE A 56 -0.71 -2.14 9.26
C PHE A 56 -2.08 -2.54 9.81
N MET A 57 -2.26 -3.80 10.24
CA MET A 57 -3.48 -4.18 10.95
C MET A 57 -3.51 -3.56 12.35
N GLU A 58 -4.69 -3.37 12.93
CA GLU A 58 -4.93 -2.61 14.17
C GLU A 58 -3.98 -2.93 15.33
N ASN A 59 -3.51 -4.17 15.43
CA ASN A 59 -2.55 -4.62 16.46
C ASN A 59 -1.11 -4.75 15.93
N GLY A 60 -0.84 -4.28 14.72
CA GLY A 60 0.48 -4.30 14.12
C GLY A 60 1.39 -3.17 14.63
N ALA A 61 2.65 -3.20 14.23
CA ALA A 61 3.66 -2.23 14.69
C ALA A 61 3.34 -0.78 14.27
N LEU A 62 2.65 -0.58 13.15
CA LEU A 62 2.14 0.70 12.67
C LEU A 62 0.63 0.55 12.33
N GLY A 63 -0.13 0.12 13.34
CA GLY A 63 -1.54 -0.25 13.16
C GLY A 63 -2.44 0.91 12.73
N VAL A 64 -3.30 0.64 11.76
CA VAL A 64 -4.31 1.58 11.26
C VAL A 64 -5.67 1.21 11.83
N PRO A 65 -6.33 2.09 12.60
CA PRO A 65 -7.66 1.82 13.12
C PRO A 65 -8.68 1.59 11.99
N GLY A 66 -9.37 0.45 11.99
CA GLY A 66 -10.33 0.07 10.96
C GLY A 66 -9.79 -0.91 9.91
N ALA A 67 -8.47 -1.11 9.83
CA ALA A 67 -7.82 -1.94 8.81
C ALA A 67 -8.38 -3.38 8.72
N CYS A 68 -8.68 -4.01 9.85
CA CYS A 68 -9.28 -5.37 9.85
C CYS A 68 -10.64 -5.39 9.15
N LYS A 69 -11.44 -4.32 9.30
CA LYS A 69 -12.72 -4.21 8.61
C LYS A 69 -12.55 -3.93 7.13
N ASP A 70 -11.52 -3.18 6.77
CA ASP A 70 -11.18 -2.93 5.38
C ASP A 70 -10.73 -4.22 4.69
N VAL A 71 -9.90 -5.05 5.32
CA VAL A 71 -9.53 -6.39 4.81
C VAL A 71 -10.76 -7.27 4.61
N GLU A 72 -11.72 -7.27 5.54
CA GLU A 72 -12.98 -8.02 5.37
C GLU A 72 -13.71 -7.58 4.10
N ARG A 73 -13.88 -6.27 3.89
CA ARG A 73 -14.55 -5.72 2.69
C ARG A 73 -13.76 -6.01 1.42
N ILE A 74 -12.45 -5.85 1.45
CA ILE A 74 -11.55 -6.16 0.33
C ILE A 74 -11.67 -7.63 -0.09
N THR A 75 -11.57 -8.54 0.85
CA THR A 75 -11.65 -9.97 0.56
C THR A 75 -13.03 -10.37 0.06
N GLN A 76 -14.10 -9.79 0.63
CA GLN A 76 -15.46 -9.99 0.14
C GLN A 76 -15.66 -9.43 -1.29
N PHE A 77 -15.08 -8.26 -1.58
CA PHE A 77 -15.12 -7.67 -2.91
C PHE A 77 -14.41 -8.56 -3.94
N ILE A 78 -13.21 -9.03 -3.63
CA ILE A 78 -12.47 -9.94 -4.53
C ILE A 78 -13.24 -11.24 -4.74
N TYR A 79 -13.82 -11.82 -3.68
CA TYR A 79 -14.61 -13.03 -3.75
C TYR A 79 -15.84 -12.86 -4.68
N ASN A 80 -16.59 -11.78 -4.51
CA ASN A 80 -17.79 -11.51 -5.29
C ASN A 80 -17.49 -11.21 -6.77
N ASN A 81 -16.30 -10.74 -7.07
CA ASN A 81 -15.86 -10.37 -8.43
C ASN A 81 -14.74 -11.28 -8.96
N MET A 82 -14.63 -12.50 -8.42
CA MET A 82 -13.55 -13.45 -8.73
C MET A 82 -13.42 -13.74 -10.23
N ASP A 83 -14.53 -13.86 -10.93
CA ASP A 83 -14.57 -14.13 -12.38
C ASP A 83 -14.16 -12.92 -13.22
N LYS A 84 -14.37 -11.71 -12.72
CA LYS A 84 -14.12 -10.43 -13.41
C LYS A 84 -12.69 -9.93 -13.24
N ILE A 85 -12.15 -10.03 -12.02
CA ILE A 85 -10.78 -9.59 -11.76
C ILE A 85 -9.81 -10.45 -12.55
N SER A 86 -9.05 -9.79 -13.44
CA SER A 86 -8.07 -10.49 -14.29
C SER A 86 -6.77 -10.72 -13.55
N ASN A 87 -6.26 -9.70 -12.88
CA ASN A 87 -4.98 -9.74 -12.17
C ASN A 87 -5.09 -9.03 -10.82
N ILE A 88 -4.28 -9.50 -9.88
CA ILE A 88 -4.05 -8.83 -8.61
C ILE A 88 -2.59 -8.39 -8.55
N ALA A 89 -2.38 -7.11 -8.21
CA ALA A 89 -1.10 -6.56 -7.80
C ALA A 89 -1.18 -6.19 -6.32
N VAL A 90 -0.10 -6.40 -5.60
CA VAL A 90 0.01 -6.03 -4.18
C VAL A 90 1.29 -5.24 -3.96
N SER A 91 1.22 -4.12 -3.27
CA SER A 91 2.43 -3.49 -2.76
C SER A 91 2.83 -4.11 -1.43
N ILE A 92 4.13 -4.15 -1.20
CA ILE A 92 4.74 -4.72 0.01
C ILE A 92 5.79 -3.72 0.48
N ASP A 93 5.45 -2.98 1.53
CA ASP A 93 6.40 -2.14 2.21
C ASP A 93 7.44 -3.00 2.89
N THR A 94 8.72 -2.70 2.70
CA THR A 94 9.79 -3.60 3.10
C THR A 94 10.98 -2.80 3.59
N HIS A 95 11.25 -2.89 4.89
CA HIS A 95 12.24 -2.08 5.56
C HIS A 95 13.36 -2.90 6.19
N THR A 96 14.45 -2.22 6.49
CA THR A 96 15.50 -2.67 7.40
C THR A 96 15.54 -1.77 8.63
N PRO A 97 16.17 -2.16 9.73
CA PRO A 97 16.24 -1.30 10.92
C PRO A 97 16.85 0.07 10.65
N HIS A 98 17.91 0.13 9.84
CA HIS A 98 18.59 1.39 9.52
C HIS A 98 17.97 2.05 8.27
N GLN A 99 16.93 2.84 8.51
CA GLN A 99 16.32 3.74 7.51
C GLN A 99 16.09 5.11 8.11
N ILE A 100 16.15 6.15 7.28
CA ILE A 100 16.15 7.56 7.71
C ILE A 100 14.94 7.94 8.57
N PHE A 101 13.84 7.25 8.43
CA PHE A 101 12.61 7.45 9.19
C PHE A 101 12.47 6.50 10.40
N HIS A 102 13.54 5.75 10.77
CA HIS A 102 13.54 4.89 11.97
C HIS A 102 14.35 5.52 13.10
N PRO A 103 14.01 5.23 14.38
CA PRO A 103 14.67 5.81 15.54
C PRO A 103 16.18 5.70 15.52
N CYS A 104 16.74 4.52 15.21
CA CYS A 104 18.19 4.27 15.28
C CYS A 104 19.03 5.01 14.25
N TRP A 105 18.42 5.75 13.33
CA TRP A 105 19.13 6.64 12.40
C TRP A 105 19.57 7.95 13.05
N TRP A 106 18.93 8.34 14.15
CA TRP A 106 19.07 9.65 14.79
C TRP A 106 19.44 9.55 16.26
N ILE A 107 20.21 10.50 16.75
CA ILE A 107 20.52 10.65 18.17
C ILE A 107 20.40 12.12 18.60
N ASP A 108 20.03 12.32 19.87
CA ASP A 108 20.12 13.62 20.55
C ASP A 108 21.56 13.87 21.08
N GLU A 109 21.76 14.96 21.81
CA GLU A 109 23.05 15.31 22.44
C GLU A 109 23.51 14.30 23.51
N ASN A 110 22.58 13.54 24.09
CA ASN A 110 22.83 12.52 25.11
C ASN A 110 23.01 11.11 24.51
N GLY A 111 22.86 10.97 23.19
CA GLY A 111 22.94 9.69 22.49
C GLY A 111 21.64 8.87 22.51
N ASN A 112 20.50 9.47 22.89
CA ASN A 112 19.21 8.80 22.89
C ASN A 112 18.57 8.88 21.50
N TYR A 113 17.80 7.85 21.12
CA TYR A 113 17.01 7.83 19.90
C TYR A 113 15.72 8.64 20.06
N PRO A 114 15.21 9.27 18.98
CA PRO A 114 13.88 9.87 19.02
C PRO A 114 12.79 8.81 19.21
N GLU A 115 11.75 9.18 19.95
CA GLU A 115 10.55 8.35 20.06
C GLU A 115 9.80 8.31 18.72
N PRO A 116 9.10 7.21 18.42
CA PRO A 116 8.18 7.16 17.28
C PRO A 116 7.24 8.39 17.23
N TYR A 117 6.93 8.83 16.02
CA TYR A 117 6.14 10.04 15.70
C TYR A 117 6.84 11.37 16.01
N THR A 118 8.10 11.37 16.43
CA THR A 118 8.90 12.59 16.49
C THR A 118 9.05 13.16 15.07
N LEU A 119 8.78 14.47 14.95
CA LEU A 119 9.07 15.22 13.73
C LEU A 119 10.49 15.77 13.79
N ILE A 120 11.27 15.59 12.73
CA ILE A 120 12.62 16.12 12.60
C ILE A 120 12.65 17.13 11.47
N THR A 121 13.07 18.36 11.81
CA THR A 121 13.14 19.51 10.90
C THR A 121 14.58 19.89 10.60
N LEU A 122 14.76 20.70 9.56
CA LEU A 122 16.08 21.30 9.27
C LEU A 122 16.58 22.16 10.45
N ALA A 123 15.67 22.89 11.13
CA ALA A 123 15.99 23.68 12.32
C ALA A 123 16.46 22.79 13.50
N ASP A 124 15.91 21.59 13.66
CA ASP A 124 16.39 20.64 14.67
C ASP A 124 17.82 20.18 14.39
N LEU A 125 18.18 20.02 13.12
CA LEU A 125 19.55 19.68 12.71
C LEU A 125 20.50 20.86 12.94
N ASP A 126 20.09 22.08 12.59
CA ASP A 126 20.89 23.31 12.75
C ASP A 126 21.18 23.61 14.22
N SER A 127 20.21 23.34 15.10
CA SER A 127 20.39 23.50 16.56
C SER A 127 21.19 22.38 17.19
N GLY A 128 21.45 21.26 16.48
CA GLY A 128 22.10 20.07 16.99
C GLY A 128 21.23 19.21 17.89
N LYS A 129 19.92 19.45 17.94
CA LYS A 129 18.95 18.65 18.71
C LYS A 129 18.90 17.20 18.22
N TRP A 130 18.93 17.00 16.90
CA TRP A 130 19.04 15.68 16.28
C TRP A 130 20.25 15.60 15.36
N LYS A 131 20.94 14.47 15.38
CA LYS A 131 22.09 14.17 14.53
C LYS A 131 21.89 12.81 13.88
N ALA A 132 22.08 12.73 12.56
CA ALA A 132 22.11 11.45 11.87
C ALA A 132 23.40 10.70 12.19
N VAL A 133 23.29 9.42 12.59
CA VAL A 133 24.45 8.57 12.86
C VAL A 133 24.99 7.92 11.59
N ILE A 134 24.19 7.93 10.51
CA ILE A 134 24.53 7.37 9.19
C ILE A 134 24.33 8.48 8.14
N ASN A 135 25.32 8.66 7.25
CA ASN A 135 25.27 9.61 6.14
C ASN A 135 24.73 11.01 6.52
N PRO A 136 25.34 11.75 7.46
CA PRO A 136 24.80 13.01 7.95
C PRO A 136 24.52 14.05 6.85
N ILE A 137 25.39 14.09 5.82
CA ILE A 137 25.22 15.02 4.68
C ILE A 137 23.99 14.68 3.88
N ALA A 138 23.84 13.42 3.46
CA ALA A 138 22.68 12.99 2.69
C ALA A 138 21.38 13.04 3.51
N SER A 139 21.45 12.81 4.83
CA SER A 139 20.30 12.93 5.72
C SER A 139 19.80 14.38 5.82
N ARG A 140 20.73 15.34 5.88
CA ARG A 140 20.39 16.77 5.86
C ARG A 140 19.77 17.16 4.52
N ASP A 141 20.38 16.76 3.42
CA ASP A 141 19.91 17.00 2.06
C ASP A 141 18.48 16.46 1.86
N TYR A 142 18.21 15.27 2.36
CA TYR A 142 16.85 14.69 2.35
C TYR A 142 15.82 15.56 3.08
N ILE A 143 16.12 16.01 4.30
CA ILE A 143 15.18 16.84 5.09
C ILE A 143 14.95 18.19 4.41
N GLU A 144 16.01 18.80 3.88
CA GLU A 144 15.90 20.06 3.16
C GLU A 144 14.96 19.95 1.96
N HIS A 145 15.08 18.88 1.15
CA HIS A 145 14.19 18.62 0.03
C HIS A 145 12.75 18.30 0.45
N LEU A 146 12.56 17.56 1.56
CA LEU A 146 11.22 17.31 2.08
C LEU A 146 10.51 18.63 2.43
N GLU A 147 11.18 19.55 3.12
CA GLU A 147 10.59 20.82 3.54
C GLU A 147 10.36 21.76 2.36
N GLN A 148 11.34 21.92 1.47
CA GLN A 148 11.28 22.89 0.38
C GLN A 148 10.38 22.41 -0.78
N ASP A 149 10.57 21.19 -1.26
CA ASP A 149 9.94 20.70 -2.48
C ASP A 149 8.63 19.95 -2.21
N ARG A 150 8.58 19.17 -1.11
CA ARG A 150 7.42 18.36 -0.77
C ARG A 150 6.50 19.01 0.24
N LYS A 151 6.98 20.04 0.95
CA LYS A 151 6.26 20.66 2.08
C LYS A 151 5.82 19.64 3.12
N LYS A 152 6.70 18.68 3.38
CA LYS A 152 6.54 17.60 4.36
C LYS A 152 7.64 17.74 5.41
N THR A 153 7.41 17.17 6.58
CA THR A 153 8.41 17.04 7.65
C THR A 153 8.70 15.58 7.84
N LEU A 154 9.97 15.22 8.05
CA LEU A 154 10.33 13.84 8.36
C LEU A 154 9.65 13.42 9.66
N CYS A 155 8.88 12.34 9.59
CA CYS A 155 8.29 11.69 10.76
C CYS A 155 9.08 10.41 11.07
N ILE A 156 9.44 10.24 12.34
CA ILE A 156 10.06 8.98 12.80
C ILE A 156 8.95 7.96 13.04
N TRP A 157 8.99 6.88 12.27
CA TRP A 157 8.02 5.80 12.39
C TRP A 157 8.51 4.71 13.35
N PRO A 158 7.61 3.98 14.04
CA PRO A 158 7.99 2.74 14.70
C PRO A 158 8.62 1.77 13.69
N TYR A 159 9.45 0.85 14.17
CA TYR A 159 9.97 -0.21 13.31
C TYR A 159 8.80 -1.07 12.82
N HIS A 160 8.54 -1.05 11.54
CA HIS A 160 7.43 -1.76 10.91
C HIS A 160 7.87 -2.41 9.60
N CYS A 161 7.14 -3.40 9.15
CA CYS A 161 7.39 -4.10 7.89
C CYS A 161 8.86 -4.53 7.69
N ILE A 162 9.55 -4.86 8.79
CA ILE A 162 10.95 -5.29 8.73
C ILE A 162 11.03 -6.60 7.95
N GLN A 163 11.90 -6.62 6.94
CA GLN A 163 12.10 -7.76 6.05
C GLN A 163 12.34 -9.06 6.81
N GLY A 164 11.58 -10.10 6.47
CA GLY A 164 11.68 -11.42 7.07
C GLY A 164 10.92 -11.59 8.39
N THR A 165 10.24 -10.57 8.88
CA THR A 165 9.31 -10.67 10.01
C THR A 165 7.88 -10.97 9.56
N THR A 166 7.03 -11.41 10.48
CA THR A 166 5.59 -11.58 10.24
C THR A 166 4.92 -10.26 9.87
N GLY A 167 5.39 -9.14 10.41
CA GLY A 167 4.87 -7.80 10.11
C GLY A 167 4.97 -7.40 8.64
N ASN A 168 6.05 -7.83 7.97
CA ASN A 168 6.27 -7.59 6.54
C ASN A 168 5.36 -8.46 5.64
N ALA A 169 4.79 -9.55 6.14
CA ALA A 169 3.93 -10.42 5.35
C ALA A 169 2.58 -9.72 5.03
N LEU A 170 1.96 -10.10 3.91
CA LEU A 170 0.56 -9.77 3.67
C LEU A 170 -0.31 -10.27 4.83
N GLU A 171 -1.36 -9.53 5.15
CA GLU A 171 -2.37 -10.01 6.09
C GLU A 171 -2.88 -11.39 5.65
N ASN A 172 -2.99 -12.31 6.59
CA ASN A 172 -3.17 -13.74 6.30
C ASN A 172 -4.43 -14.07 5.50
N GLN A 173 -5.56 -13.45 5.82
CA GLN A 173 -6.83 -13.73 5.14
C GLN A 173 -6.89 -13.07 3.76
N PHE A 174 -6.28 -11.90 3.63
CA PHE A 174 -6.05 -11.28 2.33
C PHE A 174 -5.11 -12.12 1.48
N ALA A 175 -4.02 -12.62 2.03
CA ALA A 175 -3.10 -13.52 1.33
C ALA A 175 -3.80 -14.79 0.83
N ASN A 176 -4.65 -15.42 1.66
CA ASN A 176 -5.47 -16.56 1.26
C ASN A 176 -6.32 -16.23 0.01
N MET A 177 -7.02 -15.10 0.03
CA MET A 177 -7.87 -14.66 -1.09
C MET A 177 -7.06 -14.37 -2.36
N VAL A 178 -5.92 -13.69 -2.23
CA VAL A 178 -5.02 -13.37 -3.36
C VAL A 178 -4.46 -14.63 -4.00
N TYR A 179 -4.02 -15.59 -3.21
CA TYR A 179 -3.45 -16.84 -3.73
C TYR A 179 -4.53 -17.78 -4.28
N PHE A 180 -5.71 -17.81 -3.65
CA PHE A 180 -6.87 -18.50 -4.24
C PHE A 180 -7.19 -17.95 -5.62
N HIS A 181 -7.32 -16.63 -5.77
CA HIS A 181 -7.53 -15.98 -7.06
C HIS A 181 -6.44 -16.34 -8.06
N SER A 182 -5.18 -16.27 -7.65
CA SER A 182 -4.04 -16.56 -8.54
C SER A 182 -4.13 -17.93 -9.18
N VAL A 183 -4.44 -18.98 -8.41
CA VAL A 183 -4.58 -20.35 -8.91
C VAL A 183 -5.88 -20.52 -9.70
N ALA A 184 -7.00 -20.06 -9.17
CA ALA A 184 -8.32 -20.22 -9.81
C ALA A 184 -8.39 -19.50 -11.17
N LYS A 185 -7.77 -18.32 -11.30
CA LYS A 185 -7.73 -17.52 -12.55
C LYS A 185 -6.49 -17.78 -13.41
N LYS A 186 -5.57 -18.64 -12.98
CA LYS A 186 -4.28 -18.87 -13.65
C LYS A 186 -3.53 -17.56 -13.93
N ALA A 187 -3.46 -16.70 -12.92
CA ALA A 187 -2.88 -15.37 -12.97
C ALA A 187 -1.75 -15.21 -11.95
N VAL A 188 -0.58 -14.75 -12.38
CA VAL A 188 0.53 -14.48 -11.49
C VAL A 188 0.24 -13.21 -10.69
N VAL A 189 0.41 -13.28 -9.37
CA VAL A 189 0.34 -12.09 -8.50
C VAL A 189 1.53 -11.19 -8.77
N GLN A 190 1.28 -9.92 -9.11
CA GLN A 190 2.34 -8.93 -9.25
C GLN A 190 2.67 -8.35 -7.88
N ARG A 191 3.94 -8.43 -7.48
CA ARG A 191 4.44 -7.82 -6.24
C ARG A 191 5.17 -6.53 -6.57
N LEU A 192 4.84 -5.46 -5.85
CA LEU A 192 5.47 -4.16 -5.92
C LEU A 192 6.18 -3.93 -4.58
N VAL A 193 7.42 -4.38 -4.48
CA VAL A 193 8.23 -4.18 -3.26
C VAL A 193 8.70 -2.73 -3.25
N LYS A 194 8.45 -2.02 -2.15
CA LYS A 194 8.83 -0.62 -1.94
C LYS A 194 9.49 -0.39 -0.58
N GLY A 195 9.98 0.82 -0.34
CA GLY A 195 10.55 1.22 0.95
C GLY A 195 11.94 0.65 1.25
N GLN A 196 12.68 0.19 0.24
CA GLN A 196 13.99 -0.45 0.41
C GLN A 196 15.17 0.55 0.43
N ASP A 197 14.98 1.79 0.00
CA ASP A 197 16.05 2.79 0.04
C ASP A 197 16.23 3.29 1.49
N PRO A 198 17.43 3.19 2.08
CA PRO A 198 17.63 3.61 3.46
C PRO A 198 17.61 5.14 3.65
N LEU A 199 17.76 5.91 2.58
CA LEU A 199 17.86 7.39 2.61
C LEU A 199 16.58 8.11 2.20
N SER A 200 15.50 7.39 1.89
CA SER A 200 14.24 8.01 1.49
C SER A 200 13.04 7.16 1.90
N GLU A 201 11.98 7.82 2.34
CA GLU A 201 10.65 7.20 2.41
C GLU A 201 10.13 6.90 1.00
N MET A 202 9.28 5.88 0.88
CA MET A 202 8.56 5.56 -0.34
C MET A 202 7.11 5.22 0.00
N TYR A 203 6.28 6.23 0.19
CA TYR A 203 4.85 6.01 0.44
C TYR A 203 4.15 5.43 -0.78
N GLY A 204 4.31 6.07 -1.94
CA GLY A 204 3.69 5.63 -3.18
C GLY A 204 4.45 4.50 -3.89
N VAL A 205 3.74 3.77 -4.77
CA VAL A 205 4.31 2.61 -5.51
C VAL A 205 5.11 3.00 -6.76
N ILE A 206 5.21 4.28 -7.08
CA ILE A 206 5.82 4.75 -8.34
C ILE A 206 7.21 5.32 -8.13
N ARG A 207 7.42 6.12 -7.09
CA ARG A 207 8.69 6.82 -6.84
C ARG A 207 8.94 7.05 -5.35
N LEU A 208 10.19 7.23 -4.98
CA LEU A 208 10.64 7.68 -3.67
C LEU A 208 10.14 9.11 -3.38
N GLU A 209 10.08 9.50 -2.10
CA GLU A 209 9.80 10.89 -1.72
C GLU A 209 10.91 11.83 -2.20
N TYR A 210 12.15 11.38 -2.12
CA TYR A 210 13.30 12.05 -2.69
C TYR A 210 14.27 11.03 -3.30
N ASP A 211 14.70 11.26 -4.53
CA ASP A 211 15.68 10.44 -5.22
C ASP A 211 16.50 11.29 -6.19
N THR A 212 17.80 11.37 -5.92
CA THR A 212 18.76 12.08 -6.80
C THR A 212 18.89 11.46 -8.19
N LYS A 213 18.50 10.18 -8.34
CA LYS A 213 18.55 9.44 -9.61
C LYS A 213 17.26 9.54 -10.42
N GLY A 214 16.19 10.07 -9.82
CA GLY A 214 14.91 10.24 -10.47
C GLY A 214 14.21 8.93 -10.85
N PHE A 215 14.31 7.90 -10.00
CA PHE A 215 13.66 6.61 -10.25
C PHE A 215 12.14 6.74 -10.35
N ILE A 216 11.58 6.16 -11.40
CA ILE A 216 10.13 6.02 -11.60
C ILE A 216 9.85 4.58 -12.03
N ASN A 217 8.88 3.92 -11.41
CA ASN A 217 8.45 2.57 -11.77
C ASN A 217 7.65 2.57 -13.09
N LEU A 218 8.35 2.85 -14.19
CA LEU A 218 7.76 2.89 -15.53
C LEU A 218 7.19 1.54 -15.97
N GLU A 219 7.78 0.44 -15.50
CA GLU A 219 7.29 -0.89 -15.83
C GLU A 219 5.86 -1.09 -15.32
N PHE A 220 5.59 -0.68 -14.08
CA PHE A 220 4.26 -0.77 -13.51
C PHE A 220 3.29 0.20 -14.18
N LEU A 221 3.68 1.44 -14.38
CA LEU A 221 2.85 2.42 -15.10
C LEU A 221 2.44 1.88 -16.48
N ASN A 222 3.38 1.44 -17.31
CA ASN A 222 3.09 0.87 -18.62
C ASN A 222 2.16 -0.37 -18.57
N LYS A 223 2.17 -1.11 -17.46
CA LYS A 223 1.22 -2.21 -17.25
C LYS A 223 -0.19 -1.72 -16.95
N LEU A 224 -0.34 -0.61 -16.19
CA LEU A 224 -1.66 -0.04 -15.88
C LEU A 224 -2.44 0.32 -17.16
N GLU A 225 -1.77 0.78 -18.20
CA GLU A 225 -2.39 1.14 -19.47
C GLU A 225 -3.15 -0.02 -20.14
N LYS A 226 -2.73 -1.27 -19.87
CA LYS A 226 -3.28 -2.48 -20.46
C LYS A 226 -4.58 -2.96 -19.82
N PHE A 227 -5.02 -2.31 -18.76
CA PHE A 227 -6.27 -2.64 -18.08
C PHE A 227 -7.39 -1.67 -18.47
N ASP A 228 -8.61 -2.17 -18.44
CA ASP A 228 -9.83 -1.41 -18.70
C ASP A 228 -10.35 -0.77 -17.41
N LYS A 229 -10.15 -1.45 -16.28
CA LYS A 229 -10.44 -0.93 -14.93
C LYS A 229 -9.26 -1.23 -13.99
N ILE A 230 -8.96 -0.28 -13.12
CA ILE A 230 -7.92 -0.37 -12.07
C ILE A 230 -8.61 -0.09 -10.75
N ILE A 231 -8.78 -1.12 -9.92
CA ILE A 231 -9.42 -1.03 -8.62
C ILE A 231 -8.35 -0.88 -7.56
N ILE A 232 -8.44 0.15 -6.72
CA ILE A 232 -7.44 0.44 -5.68
C ILE A 232 -8.10 0.38 -4.30
N ALA A 233 -7.47 -0.35 -3.38
CA ALA A 233 -7.83 -0.45 -1.98
C ALA A 233 -6.58 -0.72 -1.12
N GLY A 234 -6.65 -0.59 0.19
CA GLY A 234 -5.55 -0.94 1.11
C GLY A 234 -5.23 0.11 2.15
N GLU A 235 -4.02 0.06 2.73
CA GLU A 235 -3.62 0.84 3.91
C GLU A 235 -2.37 1.69 3.65
N ALA A 236 -2.20 2.82 4.34
CA ALA A 236 -3.26 3.61 4.96
C ALA A 236 -3.80 4.61 3.92
N LYS A 237 -5.13 4.87 3.95
CA LYS A 237 -5.83 5.80 3.04
C LYS A 237 -5.10 7.14 2.94
N SER A 238 -4.65 7.67 4.09
CA SER A 238 -4.02 8.98 4.22
C SER A 238 -2.54 9.06 3.78
N HIS A 239 -1.88 7.92 3.57
CA HIS A 239 -0.44 7.85 3.29
C HIS A 239 -0.16 7.03 2.02
N CYS A 240 0.08 5.74 2.15
CA CYS A 240 0.52 4.92 1.01
C CYS A 240 -0.52 4.84 -0.11
N VAL A 241 -1.79 4.75 0.23
CA VAL A 241 -2.88 4.75 -0.77
C VAL A 241 -2.97 6.11 -1.46
N LEU A 242 -3.07 7.20 -0.68
CA LEU A 242 -3.15 8.56 -1.19
C LEU A 242 -1.97 8.89 -2.11
N GLU A 243 -0.73 8.65 -1.65
CA GLU A 243 0.46 8.99 -2.42
C GLU A 243 0.59 8.10 -3.68
N SER A 244 0.19 6.83 -3.62
CA SER A 244 0.17 5.95 -4.79
C SER A 244 -0.79 6.47 -5.87
N ILE A 245 -2.02 6.83 -5.48
CA ILE A 245 -3.01 7.40 -6.42
C ILE A 245 -2.47 8.71 -6.98
N LYS A 246 -1.98 9.62 -6.13
CA LYS A 246 -1.43 10.91 -6.54
C LYS A 246 -0.31 10.76 -7.57
N GLN A 247 0.67 9.91 -7.31
CA GLN A 247 1.79 9.67 -8.22
C GLN A 247 1.31 9.12 -9.57
N ILE A 248 0.33 8.20 -9.58
CA ILE A 248 -0.26 7.64 -10.81
C ILE A 248 -1.00 8.73 -11.60
N VAL A 249 -1.90 9.50 -10.96
CA VAL A 249 -2.69 10.51 -11.68
C VAL A 249 -1.86 11.70 -12.13
N GLU A 250 -0.81 12.08 -11.37
CA GLU A 250 0.14 13.11 -11.79
C GLU A 250 0.94 12.68 -13.02
N TYR A 251 1.37 11.42 -13.08
CA TYR A 251 2.05 10.89 -14.26
C TYR A 251 1.14 10.92 -15.50
N TYR A 252 -0.12 10.52 -15.34
CA TYR A 252 -1.10 10.49 -16.42
C TYR A 252 -1.96 11.77 -16.54
N LYS A 253 -1.53 12.91 -15.98
CA LYS A 253 -2.32 14.15 -15.96
C LYS A 253 -2.77 14.66 -17.33
N SER A 254 -2.02 14.34 -18.40
CA SER A 254 -2.35 14.66 -19.79
C SER A 254 -3.10 13.54 -20.53
N ARG A 255 -3.42 12.43 -19.82
CA ARG A 255 -4.03 11.22 -20.39
C ARG A 255 -5.28 10.80 -19.60
N PRO A 256 -6.36 11.60 -19.69
CA PRO A 256 -7.59 11.34 -18.90
C PRO A 256 -8.25 10.00 -19.25
N GLU A 257 -7.98 9.43 -20.41
CA GLU A 257 -8.44 8.09 -20.79
C GLU A 257 -7.84 6.99 -19.89
N ILE A 258 -6.72 7.24 -19.20
CA ILE A 258 -6.13 6.33 -18.22
C ILE A 258 -6.67 6.60 -16.82
N THR A 259 -6.69 7.87 -16.39
CA THR A 259 -7.13 8.19 -15.02
C THR A 259 -8.61 7.85 -14.77
N LYS A 260 -9.46 7.94 -15.78
CA LYS A 260 -10.89 7.51 -15.72
C LYS A 260 -11.09 6.01 -15.47
N LYS A 261 -10.06 5.19 -15.74
CA LYS A 261 -10.12 3.74 -15.47
C LYS A 261 -9.88 3.40 -14.00
N ILE A 262 -9.45 4.38 -13.18
CA ILE A 262 -9.13 4.19 -11.76
C ILE A 262 -10.41 4.28 -10.95
N TYR A 263 -10.65 3.25 -10.16
CA TYR A 263 -11.73 3.12 -9.18
C TYR A 263 -11.11 2.92 -7.80
N VAL A 264 -11.40 3.82 -6.88
CA VAL A 264 -10.90 3.77 -5.51
C VAL A 264 -12.05 3.33 -4.61
N LEU A 265 -11.87 2.21 -3.91
CA LEU A 265 -12.87 1.68 -2.98
C LEU A 265 -12.74 2.40 -1.64
N GLU A 266 -13.46 3.51 -1.46
CA GLU A 266 -13.31 4.39 -0.30
C GLU A 266 -13.65 3.74 1.05
N ASP A 267 -14.49 2.71 1.03
CA ASP A 267 -14.88 1.91 2.19
C ASP A 267 -13.97 0.71 2.47
N CYS A 268 -12.88 0.57 1.69
CA CYS A 268 -11.89 -0.49 1.79
C CYS A 268 -10.49 0.07 2.14
N MET A 269 -10.45 1.12 2.94
CA MET A 269 -9.24 1.82 3.38
C MET A 269 -9.54 2.75 4.54
N SER A 270 -8.62 2.85 5.49
CA SER A 270 -8.74 3.71 6.66
C SER A 270 -7.59 4.71 6.78
N SER A 271 -7.88 5.90 7.31
CA SER A 271 -6.88 6.95 7.53
C SER A 271 -6.19 6.79 8.87
N ILE A 272 -4.93 7.20 8.94
CA ILE A 272 -4.27 7.44 10.23
C ILE A 272 -5.00 8.61 10.92
N PRO A 273 -5.31 8.50 12.23
CA PRO A 273 -6.00 9.56 12.97
C PRO A 273 -5.32 10.92 12.83
N GLY A 274 -6.13 11.96 12.59
CA GLY A 274 -5.68 13.34 12.41
C GLY A 274 -5.39 13.74 10.95
N PHE A 275 -5.43 12.79 10.00
CA PHE A 275 -5.20 13.05 8.58
C PHE A 275 -6.47 12.98 7.71
N GLU A 276 -7.64 12.76 8.31
CA GLU A 276 -8.89 12.50 7.60
C GLU A 276 -9.27 13.66 6.67
N THR A 277 -9.29 14.89 7.20
CA THR A 277 -9.70 16.09 6.43
C THR A 277 -8.81 16.34 5.21
N ILE A 278 -7.50 16.26 5.40
CA ILE A 278 -6.53 16.47 4.30
C ILE A 278 -6.69 15.38 3.23
N THR A 279 -6.93 14.15 3.67
CA THR A 279 -7.13 13.00 2.80
C THR A 279 -8.39 13.15 1.96
N GLU A 280 -9.50 13.53 2.58
CA GLU A 280 -10.76 13.74 1.85
C GLU A 280 -10.68 14.88 0.83
N GLN A 281 -9.97 15.96 1.17
CA GLN A 281 -9.70 17.04 0.21
C GLN A 281 -8.91 16.54 -1.00
N ALA A 282 -7.88 15.72 -0.80
CA ALA A 282 -7.10 15.15 -1.88
C ALA A 282 -7.92 14.18 -2.74
N PHE A 283 -8.76 13.35 -2.13
CA PHE A 283 -9.66 12.45 -2.87
C PHE A 283 -10.70 13.22 -3.69
N LEU A 284 -11.20 14.33 -3.16
CA LEU A 284 -12.09 15.24 -3.92
C LEU A 284 -11.35 15.83 -5.12
N GLU A 285 -10.09 16.24 -4.96
CA GLU A 285 -9.25 16.71 -6.07
C GLU A 285 -9.05 15.61 -7.12
N PHE A 286 -8.75 14.38 -6.70
CA PHE A 286 -8.62 13.26 -7.64
C PHE A 286 -9.88 13.05 -8.47
N LYS A 287 -11.04 13.14 -7.85
CA LYS A 287 -12.33 13.05 -8.55
C LYS A 287 -12.54 14.21 -9.52
N GLN A 288 -12.34 15.44 -9.08
CA GLN A 288 -12.66 16.64 -9.86
C GLN A 288 -11.65 16.90 -10.97
N ARG A 289 -10.36 16.79 -10.68
CA ARG A 289 -9.28 17.16 -11.59
C ARG A 289 -8.86 16.04 -12.53
N TYR A 290 -8.78 14.82 -11.99
CA TYR A 290 -8.29 13.65 -12.73
C TYR A 290 -9.37 12.65 -13.13
N GLN A 291 -10.63 12.91 -12.73
CA GLN A 291 -11.80 12.08 -13.06
C GLN A 291 -11.67 10.64 -12.55
N VAL A 292 -10.99 10.48 -11.40
CA VAL A 292 -10.93 9.19 -10.68
C VAL A 292 -12.32 8.88 -10.11
N ASN A 293 -12.71 7.62 -10.19
CA ASN A 293 -13.98 7.16 -9.62
C ASN A 293 -13.75 6.80 -8.14
N ILE A 294 -14.33 7.57 -7.22
CA ILE A 294 -14.37 7.25 -5.79
C ILE A 294 -15.71 6.61 -5.50
N VAL A 295 -15.72 5.36 -5.11
CA VAL A 295 -16.93 4.53 -4.99
C VAL A 295 -16.83 3.59 -3.78
N LYS A 296 -17.98 3.10 -3.30
CA LYS A 296 -17.98 2.01 -2.31
C LYS A 296 -17.88 0.65 -3.01
N SER A 297 -17.30 -0.31 -2.30
CA SER A 297 -17.15 -1.69 -2.79
C SER A 297 -18.47 -2.35 -3.19
N THR A 298 -19.59 -1.90 -2.61
CA THR A 298 -20.96 -2.38 -2.89
C THR A 298 -21.65 -1.66 -4.04
N GLU A 299 -21.10 -0.55 -4.52
CA GLU A 299 -21.73 0.30 -5.55
C GLU A 299 -21.15 0.07 -6.95
N ILE A 300 -20.00 -0.59 -7.04
CA ILE A 300 -19.36 -0.89 -8.32
C ILE A 300 -19.76 -2.26 -8.85
N THR A 301 -20.07 -2.32 -10.13
CA THR A 301 -20.25 -3.57 -10.89
C THR A 301 -19.07 -3.71 -11.87
N LEU A 302 -18.38 -4.84 -11.82
CA LEU A 302 -17.28 -5.20 -12.72
C LEU A 302 -17.78 -6.05 -13.90
#